data_48ba44db5da949546378d3d4e0e4b79c
#
_entry.id   48ba44db5da949546378d3d4e0e4b79c
#
_cell.length_a   1.000
_cell.length_b   1.000
_cell.length_c   1.000
_cell.angle_alpha   90.00
_cell.angle_beta   90.00
_cell.angle_gamma   90.00
#
_symmetry.space_group_name_H-M   'P 1'
#
loop_
_entity.id
_entity.type
_entity.pdbx_description
1 polymer ?
#
loop_
_entity_poly.entity_id
_entity_poly.type
_entity_poly.pdbx_seq_one_letter_code
_entity_poly.pdbx_strand_id
1 'polypeptide(L)'
;MIYLKWLVLCSADWLLLLTVPLAAPVIAAFTREQLYGQYPYSWGWVWGTYDNPPQGDEGYVRKRSPFPTVTTGLRGYVNRVAWMIRNPVYGFARHYSLKYNQCYVWQVLGHDGISDKNRSPGWYFVRIRDLYTWRVVGFEFYGVFPYTKSRDVRIRLGWKMFTDKFEQRGFAPLVNTINPFDGYGDQ
;
A
#
# COMPACT_ATOMS: atom_id res chain seq x y z
N MET A 1 -5.35 -21.30 7.95
CA MET A 1 -6.46 -20.46 7.43
C MET A 1 -6.05 -19.04 7.03
N ILE A 2 -5.16 -18.34 7.77
CA ILE A 2 -4.79 -16.95 7.46
C ILE A 2 -4.11 -16.78 6.09
N TYR A 3 -3.21 -17.68 5.72
CA TYR A 3 -2.53 -17.66 4.43
C TYR A 3 -3.50 -17.82 3.25
N LEU A 4 -4.49 -18.70 3.38
CA LEU A 4 -5.54 -18.87 2.37
C LEU A 4 -6.41 -17.59 2.26
N LYS A 5 -6.79 -17.01 3.40
CA LYS A 5 -7.50 -15.72 3.41
C LYS A 5 -6.70 -14.65 2.67
N TRP A 6 -5.40 -14.55 2.97
CA TRP A 6 -4.51 -13.61 2.29
C TRP A 6 -4.44 -13.88 0.79
N LEU A 7 -4.28 -15.13 0.37
CA LEU A 7 -4.22 -15.50 -1.04
C LEU A 7 -5.49 -15.08 -1.80
N VAL A 8 -6.66 -15.35 -1.24
CA VAL A 8 -7.95 -14.93 -1.84
C VAL A 8 -8.04 -13.43 -1.95
N LEU A 9 -7.66 -12.69 -0.89
CA LEU A 9 -7.67 -11.23 -0.91
C LEU A 9 -6.68 -10.67 -1.93
N CYS A 10 -5.48 -11.25 -2.05
CA CYS A 10 -4.51 -10.84 -3.07
C CYS A 10 -4.99 -11.12 -4.48
N SER A 11 -5.64 -12.26 -4.72
CA SER A 11 -6.22 -12.54 -6.03
C SER A 11 -7.29 -11.51 -6.40
N ALA A 12 -8.15 -11.12 -5.45
CA ALA A 12 -9.13 -10.07 -5.65
C ALA A 12 -8.47 -8.71 -5.90
N ASP A 13 -7.44 -8.35 -5.14
CA ASP A 13 -6.67 -7.12 -5.32
C ASP A 13 -6.03 -7.04 -6.71
N TRP A 14 -5.43 -8.12 -7.18
CA TRP A 14 -4.86 -8.20 -8.53
C TRP A 14 -5.91 -8.06 -9.64
N LEU A 15 -7.07 -8.70 -9.49
CA LEU A 15 -8.18 -8.51 -10.44
C LEU A 15 -8.65 -7.05 -10.46
N LEU A 16 -8.74 -6.41 -9.30
CA LEU A 16 -9.10 -4.99 -9.20
C LEU A 16 -8.02 -4.10 -9.86
N LEU A 17 -6.73 -4.42 -9.68
CA LEU A 17 -5.63 -3.71 -10.34
C LEU A 17 -5.77 -3.67 -11.85
N LEU A 18 -6.22 -4.76 -12.48
CA LEU A 18 -6.45 -4.81 -13.93
C LEU A 18 -7.56 -3.85 -14.39
N THR A 19 -8.48 -3.49 -13.50
CA THR A 19 -9.58 -2.56 -13.81
C THR A 19 -9.19 -1.09 -13.65
N VAL A 20 -8.08 -0.79 -12.96
CA VAL A 20 -7.68 0.60 -12.64
C VAL A 20 -7.54 1.49 -13.86
N PRO A 21 -6.90 1.10 -14.97
CA PRO A 21 -6.77 1.96 -16.15
C PRO A 21 -8.10 2.42 -16.70
N LEU A 22 -9.13 1.58 -16.60
CA LEU A 22 -10.50 1.89 -17.08
C LEU A 22 -11.30 2.65 -16.01
N ALA A 23 -11.17 2.28 -14.77
CA ALA A 23 -11.90 2.86 -13.64
C ALA A 23 -11.39 4.27 -13.27
N ALA A 24 -10.08 4.50 -13.28
CA ALA A 24 -9.49 5.76 -12.85
C ALA A 24 -10.02 6.99 -13.61
N PRO A 25 -10.15 7.01 -14.94
CA PRO A 25 -10.74 8.14 -15.65
C PRO A 25 -12.19 8.42 -15.23
N VAL A 26 -12.99 7.37 -15.11
CA VAL A 26 -14.41 7.49 -14.73
C VAL A 26 -14.54 8.03 -13.32
N ILE A 27 -13.84 7.43 -12.36
CA ILE A 27 -13.89 7.83 -10.96
C ILE A 27 -13.37 9.26 -10.78
N ALA A 28 -12.26 9.61 -11.44
CA ALA A 28 -11.69 10.95 -11.39
C ALA A 28 -12.64 12.04 -11.95
N ALA A 29 -13.53 11.69 -12.88
CA ALA A 29 -14.52 12.61 -13.42
C ALA A 29 -15.62 12.95 -12.38
N PHE A 30 -15.97 11.98 -11.52
CA PHE A 30 -16.98 12.17 -10.48
C PHE A 30 -16.41 12.66 -9.14
N THR A 31 -15.10 12.63 -8.95
CA THR A 31 -14.45 13.23 -7.78
C THR A 31 -14.43 14.75 -7.93
N ARG A 32 -15.33 15.42 -7.19
CA ARG A 32 -15.31 16.88 -7.10
C ARG A 32 -14.09 17.33 -6.30
N GLU A 33 -13.64 18.55 -6.58
CA GLU A 33 -12.59 19.29 -5.87
C GLU A 33 -13.05 19.62 -4.44
N GLN A 34 -13.30 18.63 -3.62
CA GLN A 34 -13.58 18.88 -2.21
C GLN A 34 -12.27 19.00 -1.45
N LEU A 35 -12.20 19.94 -0.52
CA LEU A 35 -11.01 20.28 0.29
C LEU A 35 -10.36 19.09 1.00
N TYR A 36 -11.03 17.96 1.07
CA TYR A 36 -10.57 16.73 1.71
C TYR A 36 -10.71 15.47 0.84
N GLY A 37 -10.86 15.61 -0.46
CA GLY A 37 -10.72 14.54 -1.45
C GLY A 37 -11.40 13.21 -1.14
N GLN A 38 -12.50 13.25 -0.39
CA GLN A 38 -13.24 12.03 -0.12
C GLN A 38 -13.99 11.63 -1.38
N TYR A 39 -13.63 10.47 -1.90
CA TYR A 39 -14.45 9.81 -2.92
C TYR A 39 -15.88 9.65 -2.42
N PRO A 40 -16.89 9.64 -3.30
CA PRO A 40 -18.20 9.17 -2.95
C PRO A 40 -18.03 7.88 -2.15
N TYR A 41 -18.61 7.82 -0.96
CA TYR A 41 -18.42 6.76 0.04
C TYR A 41 -18.49 5.33 -0.54
N SER A 42 -19.29 5.14 -1.59
CA SER A 42 -19.47 3.87 -2.29
C SER A 42 -18.23 3.36 -3.05
N TRP A 43 -17.29 4.21 -3.41
CA TRP A 43 -16.09 3.83 -4.19
C TRP A 43 -14.80 3.98 -3.41
N GLY A 44 -14.80 4.78 -2.35
CA GLY A 44 -13.62 5.04 -1.52
C GLY A 44 -13.06 3.81 -0.83
N TRP A 45 -13.88 2.82 -0.54
CA TRP A 45 -13.43 1.57 0.06
C TRP A 45 -12.57 0.72 -0.87
N VAL A 46 -12.66 0.93 -2.19
CA VAL A 46 -11.81 0.23 -3.18
C VAL A 46 -10.66 1.12 -3.65
N TRP A 47 -10.98 2.32 -4.13
CA TRP A 47 -10.04 3.16 -4.85
C TRP A 47 -9.44 4.29 -4.01
N GLY A 48 -10.05 4.62 -2.88
CA GLY A 48 -9.63 5.73 -2.04
C GLY A 48 -8.32 5.48 -1.31
N THR A 49 -7.64 6.55 -0.95
CA THR A 49 -6.59 6.52 0.06
C THR A 49 -7.11 7.21 1.31
N TYR A 50 -6.85 6.61 2.47
CA TYR A 50 -7.42 7.07 3.74
C TYR A 50 -6.64 8.25 4.33
N ASP A 51 -5.38 8.31 3.99
CA ASP A 51 -4.39 9.26 4.51
C ASP A 51 -4.04 10.36 3.49
N ASN A 52 -4.30 10.12 2.21
CA ASN A 52 -4.04 11.07 1.15
C ASN A 52 -5.27 11.17 0.23
N PRO A 53 -5.99 12.29 0.26
CA PRO A 53 -6.99 12.56 -0.77
C PRO A 53 -6.32 12.66 -2.15
N PRO A 54 -7.06 12.48 -3.25
CA PRO A 54 -6.51 12.60 -4.62
C PRO A 54 -5.79 13.92 -4.90
N GLN A 55 -6.06 14.94 -4.09
CA GLN A 55 -5.43 16.25 -4.18
C GLN A 55 -4.33 16.45 -3.13
N GLY A 56 -4.20 15.57 -2.15
CA GLY A 56 -3.50 15.83 -0.91
C GLY A 56 -2.14 15.18 -0.75
N ASP A 57 -1.68 14.42 -1.72
CA ASP A 57 -0.27 14.06 -1.77
C ASP A 57 0.51 15.28 -2.30
N GLU A 58 0.77 16.23 -1.40
CA GLU A 58 1.48 17.46 -1.77
C GLU A 58 2.84 17.18 -2.43
N GLY A 59 3.50 16.13 -2.04
CA GLY A 59 4.74 15.68 -2.66
C GLY A 59 4.52 15.24 -4.11
N TYR A 60 3.43 14.51 -4.38
CA TYR A 60 3.06 14.10 -5.71
C TYR A 60 2.64 15.31 -6.56
N VAL A 61 1.71 16.12 -6.05
CA VAL A 61 1.18 17.28 -6.78
C VAL A 61 2.28 18.27 -7.13
N ARG A 62 3.24 18.52 -6.23
CA ARG A 62 4.34 19.47 -6.48
C ARG A 62 5.45 18.93 -7.38
N LYS A 63 5.78 17.63 -7.28
CA LYS A 63 7.03 17.13 -7.90
C LYS A 63 6.83 16.04 -8.95
N ARG A 64 5.71 15.30 -8.92
CA ARG A 64 5.55 14.07 -9.70
C ARG A 64 4.29 14.00 -10.55
N SER A 65 3.35 14.93 -10.37
CA SER A 65 2.14 14.96 -11.20
C SER A 65 2.46 15.44 -12.62
N PRO A 66 1.68 15.02 -13.64
CA PRO A 66 1.83 15.52 -15.02
C PRO A 66 1.77 17.04 -15.14
N PHE A 67 0.97 17.71 -14.30
CA PHE A 67 0.86 19.15 -14.24
C PHE A 67 1.06 19.64 -12.80
N PRO A 68 2.31 19.88 -12.38
CA PRO A 68 2.61 20.29 -11.00
C PRO A 68 1.78 21.48 -10.54
N THR A 69 1.32 21.42 -9.29
CA THR A 69 0.50 22.46 -8.62
C THR A 69 -0.89 22.73 -9.19
N VAL A 70 -1.29 22.07 -10.27
CA VAL A 70 -2.63 22.27 -10.86
C VAL A 70 -3.62 21.25 -10.29
N THR A 71 -4.69 21.74 -9.66
CA THR A 71 -5.72 20.91 -9.02
C THR A 71 -7.06 20.95 -9.75
N THR A 72 -7.28 21.96 -10.61
CA THR A 72 -8.58 22.25 -11.22
C THR A 72 -8.59 22.08 -12.74
N GLY A 73 -9.76 22.06 -13.35
CA GLY A 73 -9.95 21.94 -14.80
C GLY A 73 -9.44 20.62 -15.37
N LEU A 74 -9.22 20.56 -16.68
CA LEU A 74 -8.77 19.36 -17.40
C LEU A 74 -7.40 18.85 -16.91
N ARG A 75 -6.47 19.76 -16.62
CA ARG A 75 -5.15 19.39 -16.10
C ARG A 75 -5.23 18.80 -14.70
N GLY A 76 -6.06 19.36 -13.83
CA GLY A 76 -6.34 18.79 -12.51
C GLY A 76 -7.02 17.41 -12.60
N TYR A 77 -7.91 17.23 -13.56
CA TYR A 77 -8.50 15.91 -13.86
C TYR A 77 -7.42 14.89 -14.26
N VAL A 78 -6.52 15.23 -15.17
CA VAL A 78 -5.42 14.33 -15.57
C VAL A 78 -4.51 14.00 -14.38
N ASN A 79 -4.23 14.98 -13.52
CA ASN A 79 -3.46 14.73 -12.28
C ASN A 79 -4.17 13.73 -11.36
N ARG A 80 -5.49 13.80 -11.20
CA ARG A 80 -6.27 12.83 -10.41
C ARG A 80 -6.23 11.43 -11.00
N VAL A 81 -6.41 11.30 -12.32
CA VAL A 81 -6.29 10.02 -13.03
C VAL A 81 -4.90 9.40 -12.81
N ALA A 82 -3.84 10.17 -13.05
CA ALA A 82 -2.47 9.71 -12.89
C ALA A 82 -2.17 9.31 -11.42
N TRP A 83 -2.71 10.05 -10.45
CA TRP A 83 -2.56 9.70 -9.04
C TRP A 83 -3.26 8.39 -8.68
N MET A 84 -4.46 8.13 -9.21
CA MET A 84 -5.17 6.86 -9.00
C MET A 84 -4.45 5.68 -9.63
N ILE A 85 -3.89 5.85 -10.83
CA ILE A 85 -3.09 4.81 -11.48
C ILE A 85 -1.83 4.51 -10.67
N ARG A 86 -1.23 5.53 -10.05
CA ARG A 86 -0.06 5.35 -9.19
C ARG A 86 -0.35 4.67 -7.85
N ASN A 87 -1.54 4.91 -7.28
CA ASN A 87 -1.96 4.37 -5.98
C ASN A 87 -3.18 3.43 -6.16
N PRO A 88 -3.00 2.37 -6.95
CA PRO A 88 -4.13 1.56 -7.34
C PRO A 88 -4.67 0.77 -6.14
N VAL A 89 -6.00 0.71 -6.01
CA VAL A 89 -6.72 -0.20 -5.10
C VAL A 89 -6.33 -0.08 -3.61
N TYR A 90 -5.75 1.04 -3.20
CA TYR A 90 -5.30 1.23 -1.82
C TYR A 90 -6.46 1.14 -0.80
N GLY A 91 -7.65 1.59 -1.18
CA GLY A 91 -8.84 1.50 -0.34
C GLY A 91 -9.22 0.06 -0.01
N PHE A 92 -9.12 -0.84 -0.99
CA PHE A 92 -9.34 -2.28 -0.77
C PHE A 92 -8.31 -2.86 0.21
N ALA A 93 -7.03 -2.62 -0.02
CA ALA A 93 -5.96 -3.07 0.88
C ALA A 93 -6.14 -2.53 2.31
N ARG A 94 -6.64 -1.30 2.46
CA ARG A 94 -6.96 -0.67 3.73
C ARG A 94 -8.21 -1.26 4.37
N HIS A 95 -9.24 -1.55 3.60
CA HIS A 95 -10.48 -2.16 4.11
C HIS A 95 -10.21 -3.55 4.73
N TYR A 96 -9.36 -4.34 4.11
CA TYR A 96 -8.94 -5.65 4.60
C TYR A 96 -7.65 -5.61 5.44
N SER A 97 -7.35 -4.45 6.02
CA SER A 97 -6.21 -4.30 6.92
C SER A 97 -6.37 -5.15 8.17
N LEU A 98 -5.23 -5.55 8.71
CA LEU A 98 -5.17 -6.15 10.04
C LEU A 98 -5.24 -5.02 11.07
N LYS A 99 -6.14 -5.12 12.04
CA LYS A 99 -6.23 -4.17 13.15
C LYS A 99 -5.19 -4.51 14.21
N TYR A 100 -4.56 -3.49 14.80
CA TYR A 100 -3.65 -3.68 15.92
C TYR A 100 -4.41 -4.13 17.17
N ASN A 101 -3.79 -5.03 17.92
CA ASN A 101 -4.27 -5.46 19.22
C ASN A 101 -3.06 -5.68 20.14
N GLN A 102 -3.12 -5.17 21.36
CA GLN A 102 -2.07 -5.34 22.37
C GLN A 102 -1.81 -6.80 22.75
N CYS A 103 -2.78 -7.68 22.55
CA CYS A 103 -2.68 -9.10 22.80
C CYS A 103 -1.98 -9.90 21.68
N TYR A 104 -1.26 -9.26 20.79
CA TYR A 104 -0.52 -9.95 19.75
C TYR A 104 0.90 -10.31 20.18
N VAL A 105 1.25 -11.57 19.98
CA VAL A 105 2.61 -12.09 20.19
C VAL A 105 3.32 -12.13 18.83
N TRP A 106 4.49 -11.50 18.77
CA TRP A 106 5.31 -11.37 17.57
C TRP A 106 6.34 -12.48 17.48
N GLN A 107 6.51 -13.03 16.32
CA GLN A 107 7.59 -13.94 15.99
C GLN A 107 8.26 -13.43 14.72
N VAL A 108 9.53 -13.07 14.81
CA VAL A 108 10.33 -12.55 13.71
C VAL A 108 11.40 -13.57 13.34
N LEU A 109 11.55 -13.83 12.06
CA LEU A 109 12.59 -14.67 11.47
C LEU A 109 13.35 -13.83 10.43
N GLY A 110 14.65 -14.06 10.31
CA GLY A 110 15.50 -13.33 9.38
C GLY A 110 16.04 -12.02 9.96
N HIS A 111 16.31 -11.05 9.11
CA HIS A 111 16.94 -9.78 9.48
C HIS A 111 15.90 -8.66 9.62
N ASP A 112 15.51 -8.37 10.84
CA ASP A 112 14.46 -7.40 11.20
C ASP A 112 14.85 -5.92 10.98
N GLY A 113 16.13 -5.62 10.79
CA GLY A 113 16.62 -4.27 10.50
C GLY A 113 16.36 -3.78 9.08
N ILE A 114 15.79 -4.63 8.20
CA ILE A 114 15.46 -4.23 6.83
C ILE A 114 14.18 -3.40 6.83
N SER A 115 14.23 -2.26 6.16
CA SER A 115 13.09 -1.35 6.06
C SER A 115 13.02 -0.69 4.68
N ASP A 116 11.91 0.01 4.40
CA ASP A 116 11.80 0.83 3.19
C ASP A 116 12.87 1.94 3.13
N LYS A 117 13.41 2.33 4.29
CA LYS A 117 14.47 3.34 4.42
C LYS A 117 15.86 2.71 4.35
N ASN A 118 16.03 1.56 5.01
CA ASN A 118 17.26 0.81 4.99
C ASN A 118 17.14 -0.29 3.93
N ARG A 119 17.75 -0.05 2.78
CA ARG A 119 17.69 -0.91 1.61
C ARG A 119 18.76 -2.03 1.62
N SER A 120 19.18 -2.46 2.80
CA SER A 120 20.12 -3.57 2.94
C SER A 120 19.55 -4.85 2.35
N PRO A 121 20.36 -5.63 1.62
CA PRO A 121 19.98 -6.96 1.15
C PRO A 121 19.57 -7.88 2.31
N GLY A 122 18.57 -8.70 2.06
CA GLY A 122 18.12 -9.68 3.04
C GLY A 122 16.61 -9.85 3.04
N TRP A 123 16.12 -10.54 4.05
CA TRP A 123 14.69 -10.78 4.20
C TRP A 123 14.31 -10.90 5.67
N TYR A 124 13.07 -10.61 5.98
CA TYR A 124 12.43 -11.03 7.22
C TYR A 124 11.06 -11.66 6.96
N PHE A 125 10.64 -12.49 7.89
CA PHE A 125 9.29 -13.00 7.98
C PHE A 125 8.76 -12.75 9.38
N VAL A 126 7.70 -11.96 9.47
CA VAL A 126 7.00 -11.67 10.72
C VAL A 126 5.70 -12.44 10.75
N ARG A 127 5.41 -13.07 11.85
CA ARG A 127 4.15 -13.73 12.13
C ARG A 127 3.63 -13.27 13.47
N ILE A 128 2.35 -12.90 13.51
CA ILE A 128 1.70 -12.54 14.75
C ILE A 128 0.64 -13.55 15.12
N ARG A 129 0.56 -13.83 16.40
CA ARG A 129 -0.41 -14.73 17.00
C ARG A 129 -1.22 -13.97 18.04
N ASP A 130 -2.48 -14.32 18.13
CA ASP A 130 -3.30 -13.90 19.26
C ASP A 130 -2.84 -14.65 20.54
N LEU A 131 -2.63 -13.90 21.61
CA LEU A 131 -2.08 -14.41 22.88
C LEU A 131 -2.98 -15.49 23.51
N TYR A 132 -4.30 -15.38 23.37
CA TYR A 132 -5.25 -16.27 24.03
C TYR A 132 -5.54 -17.52 23.20
N THR A 133 -5.67 -17.34 21.89
CA THR A 133 -6.06 -18.46 20.99
C THR A 133 -4.87 -19.13 20.32
N TRP A 134 -3.68 -18.54 20.40
CA TRP A 134 -2.46 -18.96 19.69
C TRP A 134 -2.61 -19.09 18.17
N ARG A 135 -3.72 -18.62 17.63
CA ARG A 135 -3.97 -18.62 16.18
C ARG A 135 -3.12 -17.54 15.51
N VAL A 136 -2.57 -17.89 14.37
CA VAL A 136 -1.91 -16.91 13.49
C VAL A 136 -2.97 -16.00 12.91
N VAL A 137 -2.87 -14.70 13.20
CA VAL A 137 -3.82 -13.66 12.77
C VAL A 137 -3.28 -12.76 11.68
N GLY A 138 -1.95 -12.76 11.48
CA GLY A 138 -1.30 -12.02 10.42
C GLY A 138 0.13 -12.47 10.17
N PHE A 139 0.65 -12.12 9.01
CA PHE A 139 2.05 -12.32 8.65
C PHE A 139 2.51 -11.22 7.69
N GLU A 140 3.81 -10.98 7.66
CA GLU A 140 4.49 -10.19 6.65
C GLU A 140 5.78 -10.88 6.23
N PHE A 141 5.97 -11.03 4.94
CA PHE A 141 7.26 -11.32 4.36
C PHE A 141 7.76 -10.06 3.65
N TYR A 142 8.99 -9.68 3.91
CA TYR A 142 9.68 -8.62 3.19
C TYR A 142 11.07 -9.08 2.81
N GLY A 143 11.43 -8.94 1.55
CA GLY A 143 12.74 -9.31 1.04
C GLY A 143 13.26 -8.30 0.03
N VAL A 144 14.56 -8.05 0.10
CA VAL A 144 15.34 -7.21 -0.81
C VAL A 144 16.44 -8.08 -1.42
N PHE A 145 16.32 -8.36 -2.69
CA PHE A 145 17.21 -9.28 -3.42
C PHE A 145 17.93 -8.53 -4.54
N PRO A 146 19.19 -8.10 -4.31
CA PRO A 146 19.98 -7.44 -5.33
C PRO A 146 20.25 -8.39 -6.51
N TYR A 147 20.09 -7.91 -7.72
CA TYR A 147 20.46 -8.61 -8.93
C TYR A 147 21.48 -7.85 -9.77
N THR A 148 21.66 -6.55 -9.52
CA THR A 148 22.77 -5.73 -10.01
C THR A 148 23.35 -4.86 -8.88
N LYS A 149 24.45 -4.14 -9.16
CA LYS A 149 25.03 -3.19 -8.20
C LYS A 149 24.08 -2.02 -7.84
N SER A 150 23.11 -1.71 -8.68
CA SER A 150 22.20 -0.57 -8.53
C SER A 150 20.72 -0.94 -8.49
N ARG A 151 20.38 -2.22 -8.62
CA ARG A 151 18.97 -2.65 -8.67
C ARG A 151 18.70 -3.88 -7.82
N ASP A 152 17.52 -3.91 -7.23
CA ASP A 152 17.02 -5.01 -6.45
C ASP A 152 15.58 -5.42 -6.87
N VAL A 153 15.23 -6.65 -6.52
CA VAL A 153 13.84 -7.12 -6.50
C VAL A 153 13.35 -7.00 -5.08
N ARG A 154 12.26 -6.28 -4.88
CA ARG A 154 11.57 -6.22 -3.59
C ARG A 154 10.30 -7.02 -3.63
N ILE A 155 10.16 -7.86 -2.61
CA ILE A 155 8.98 -8.69 -2.42
C ILE A 155 8.40 -8.37 -1.05
N ARG A 156 7.12 -7.98 -1.01
CA ARG A 156 6.39 -7.78 0.23
C ARG A 156 5.03 -8.45 0.13
N LEU A 157 4.78 -9.41 1.01
CA LEU A 157 3.59 -10.24 1.02
C LEU A 157 2.99 -10.28 2.43
N GLY A 158 1.66 -10.30 2.53
CA GLY A 158 0.97 -10.37 3.81
C GLY A 158 0.26 -9.08 4.19
N TRP A 159 0.49 -8.60 5.40
CA TRP A 159 0.04 -7.30 5.91
C TRP A 159 1.25 -6.47 6.31
N LYS A 160 1.31 -5.23 5.85
CA LYS A 160 2.44 -4.33 6.12
C LYS A 160 2.46 -3.94 7.60
N MET A 161 3.03 -4.81 8.39
CA MET A 161 3.18 -4.69 9.85
C MET A 161 4.51 -4.07 10.21
N PHE A 162 4.78 -2.86 9.76
CA PHE A 162 5.96 -2.14 10.22
C PHE A 162 5.87 -1.98 11.72
N THR A 163 6.78 -2.58 12.45
CA THR A 163 6.71 -2.79 13.90
C THR A 163 6.37 -1.52 14.67
N ASP A 164 7.05 -0.43 14.38
CA ASP A 164 6.84 0.89 14.98
C ASP A 164 5.57 1.61 14.50
N LYS A 165 5.19 1.39 13.24
CA LYS A 165 4.05 2.08 12.62
C LYS A 165 2.73 1.33 12.73
N PHE A 166 2.75 0.02 12.91
CA PHE A 166 1.53 -0.77 13.10
C PHE A 166 0.81 -0.36 14.38
N GLU A 167 1.57 -0.24 15.48
CA GLU A 167 1.06 0.23 16.75
C GLU A 167 0.52 1.67 16.64
N GLN A 168 1.32 2.58 16.12
CA GLN A 168 0.95 3.99 15.97
C GLN A 168 -0.26 4.21 15.06
N ARG A 169 -0.37 3.44 13.98
CA ARG A 169 -1.47 3.57 13.02
C ARG A 169 -2.73 2.80 13.40
N GLY A 170 -2.62 1.84 14.32
CA GLY A 170 -3.71 0.96 14.71
C GLY A 170 -4.10 -0.06 13.64
N PHE A 171 -3.41 -0.12 12.50
CA PHE A 171 -3.69 -1.06 11.42
C PHE A 171 -2.51 -1.32 10.51
N ALA A 172 -2.48 -2.51 9.87
CA ALA A 172 -1.56 -2.88 8.81
C ALA A 172 -2.34 -3.18 7.51
N PRO A 173 -2.13 -2.44 6.41
CA PRO A 173 -2.81 -2.71 5.15
C PRO A 173 -2.34 -4.04 4.54
N LEU A 174 -3.21 -4.66 3.74
CA LEU A 174 -2.85 -5.80 2.90
C LEU A 174 -1.74 -5.39 1.93
N VAL A 175 -0.80 -6.30 1.66
CA VAL A 175 0.28 -6.06 0.72
C VAL A 175 0.63 -7.33 -0.06
N ASN A 176 0.91 -7.14 -1.35
CA ASN A 176 1.25 -8.20 -2.31
C ASN A 176 2.15 -7.65 -3.43
N THR A 177 3.17 -6.91 -3.04
CA THR A 177 4.05 -6.19 -3.97
C THR A 177 5.23 -7.05 -4.38
N ILE A 178 5.47 -7.13 -5.68
CA ILE A 178 6.73 -7.64 -6.28
C ILE A 178 7.22 -6.52 -7.20
N ASN A 179 8.30 -5.86 -6.82
CA ASN A 179 8.87 -4.76 -7.59
C ASN A 179 10.30 -5.10 -8.03
N PRO A 180 10.51 -5.43 -9.32
CA PRO A 180 11.83 -5.75 -9.86
C PRO A 180 12.64 -4.52 -10.30
N PHE A 181 12.08 -3.32 -10.20
CA PHE A 181 12.67 -2.10 -10.76
C PHE A 181 13.12 -1.10 -9.70
N ASP A 182 13.12 -1.50 -8.43
CA ASP A 182 13.57 -0.59 -7.39
C ASP A 182 15.08 -0.39 -7.44
N GLY A 183 15.52 0.87 -7.39
CA GLY A 183 16.92 1.22 -7.44
C GLY A 183 17.53 1.34 -6.05
N TYR A 184 18.79 0.93 -5.91
CA TYR A 184 19.64 1.35 -4.81
C TYR A 184 19.97 2.83 -5.00
N GLY A 185 19.63 3.68 -4.05
CA GLY A 185 20.28 4.97 -3.92
C GLY A 185 19.53 6.22 -4.35
N ASP A 186 18.30 6.16 -4.84
CA ASP A 186 17.50 7.37 -5.08
C ASP A 186 16.78 7.81 -3.79
N GLN A 187 17.49 8.50 -2.93
CA GLN A 187 16.97 9.33 -1.84
C GLN A 187 17.33 10.79 -2.07
#